data_e295019fd1cebb16aa88a76f52d93b86
#
_entry.id   e295019fd1cebb16aa88a76f52d93b86
#
_cell.length_a   1.000
_cell.length_b   1.000
_cell.length_c   1.000
_cell.angle_alpha   90.00
_cell.angle_beta   90.00
_cell.angle_gamma   90.00
#
_symmetry.space_group_name_H-M   'P 1'
#
loop_
_entity.id
_entity.type
_entity.pdbx_description
1 polymer ?
#
loop_
_entity_poly.entity_id
_entity_poly.type
_entity_poly.pdbx_seq_one_letter_code
_entity_poly.pdbx_strand_id
1 'polypeptide(L)'
;MSGNSNVEILRGNPKKAINKLAYPIIGSLLLVMLNNIIDSVWVAGLGSDPLAAIGYITPLFMILVGVGNGIGAGANSLISRFIGAKDKKGADSATAHSLILSIIISIGFMVLFIAILDPILKIMGASEVLNYCKEYGVVLFIWTFSLIIPTIIGGIFRAEGDVNRATLPLAVTAIANMILDPIFIYGLNQGLAGAALATGIAGLIGLLMQIYWIYVK
;
A
#
# COMPACT_ATOMS: atom_id res chain seq x y z
N MET A 1 -26.49 -2.77 5.09
CA MET A 1 -27.43 -3.00 3.97
C MET A 1 -26.79 -2.96 2.57
N SER A 2 -25.52 -2.54 2.40
CA SER A 2 -24.85 -2.54 1.09
C SER A 2 -24.32 -3.92 0.64
N GLY A 3 -24.12 -4.84 1.56
CA GLY A 3 -23.56 -6.17 1.25
C GLY A 3 -24.40 -7.06 0.34
N ASN A 4 -25.73 -6.92 0.37
CA ASN A 4 -26.61 -7.75 -0.47
C ASN A 4 -26.54 -7.35 -1.96
N SER A 5 -26.39 -6.07 -2.29
CA SER A 5 -26.37 -5.61 -3.68
C SER A 5 -25.10 -6.04 -4.45
N ASN A 6 -23.97 -6.13 -3.76
CA ASN A 6 -22.71 -6.54 -4.39
C ASN A 6 -22.65 -8.06 -4.64
N VAL A 7 -23.22 -8.85 -3.73
CA VAL A 7 -23.35 -10.31 -3.90
C VAL A 7 -24.35 -10.66 -5.02
N GLU A 8 -25.44 -9.91 -5.16
CA GLU A 8 -26.39 -10.08 -6.26
C GLU A 8 -25.77 -9.76 -7.62
N ILE A 9 -24.89 -8.78 -7.70
CA ILE A 9 -24.15 -8.45 -8.93
C ILE A 9 -23.27 -9.62 -9.36
N LEU A 10 -22.57 -10.28 -8.41
CA LEU A 10 -21.70 -11.44 -8.68
C LEU A 10 -22.50 -12.67 -9.14
N ARG A 11 -23.78 -12.79 -8.73
CA ARG A 11 -24.69 -13.89 -9.16
C ARG A 11 -25.43 -13.60 -10.45
N GLY A 12 -25.34 -12.36 -10.97
CA GLY A 12 -26.02 -11.90 -12.17
C GLY A 12 -25.24 -12.17 -13.47
N ASN A 13 -25.43 -11.30 -14.46
CA ASN A 13 -24.74 -11.41 -15.75
C ASN A 13 -23.22 -11.18 -15.57
N PRO A 14 -22.36 -12.18 -15.90
CA PRO A 14 -20.90 -12.09 -15.68
C PRO A 14 -20.25 -10.87 -16.33
N LYS A 15 -20.68 -10.48 -17.53
CA LYS A 15 -20.14 -9.31 -18.24
C LYS A 15 -20.42 -8.00 -17.49
N LYS A 16 -21.63 -7.84 -16.94
CA LYS A 16 -21.99 -6.66 -16.15
C LYS A 16 -21.24 -6.63 -14.81
N ALA A 17 -21.06 -7.80 -14.18
CA ALA A 17 -20.30 -7.93 -12.95
C ALA A 17 -18.83 -7.54 -13.16
N ILE A 18 -18.20 -8.12 -14.20
CA ILE A 18 -16.80 -7.82 -14.55
C ILE A 18 -16.61 -6.32 -14.80
N ASN A 19 -17.43 -5.72 -15.66
CA ASN A 19 -17.29 -4.30 -15.98
C ASN A 19 -17.44 -3.43 -14.73
N LYS A 20 -18.46 -3.67 -13.89
CA LYS A 20 -18.71 -2.87 -12.70
C LYS A 20 -17.58 -2.97 -11.66
N LEU A 21 -16.90 -4.12 -11.58
CA LEU A 21 -15.77 -4.32 -10.67
C LEU A 21 -14.44 -3.86 -11.28
N ALA A 22 -14.27 -4.00 -12.60
CA ALA A 22 -13.01 -3.67 -13.28
C ALA A 22 -12.76 -2.14 -13.35
N TYR A 23 -13.78 -1.33 -13.62
CA TYR A 23 -13.58 0.12 -13.78
C TYR A 23 -12.95 0.80 -12.56
N PRO A 24 -13.44 0.60 -11.30
CA PRO A 24 -12.80 1.19 -10.13
C PRO A 24 -11.35 0.71 -9.91
N ILE A 25 -11.10 -0.58 -10.19
CA ILE A 25 -9.76 -1.16 -10.05
C ILE A 25 -8.81 -0.55 -11.08
N ILE A 26 -9.20 -0.52 -12.36
CA ILE A 26 -8.38 0.07 -13.43
C ILE A 26 -8.10 1.55 -13.16
N GLY A 27 -9.14 2.32 -12.78
CA GLY A 27 -8.98 3.73 -12.43
C GLY A 27 -8.00 3.95 -11.29
N SER A 28 -8.08 3.16 -10.22
CA SER A 28 -7.15 3.26 -9.10
C SER A 28 -5.72 2.85 -9.48
N LEU A 29 -5.56 1.81 -10.30
CA LEU A 29 -4.24 1.39 -10.78
C LEU A 29 -3.60 2.45 -11.70
N LEU A 30 -4.38 3.08 -12.59
CA LEU A 30 -3.89 4.17 -13.42
C LEU A 30 -3.45 5.38 -12.58
N LEU A 31 -4.20 5.72 -11.51
CA LEU A 31 -3.79 6.77 -10.58
C LEU A 31 -2.49 6.42 -9.85
N VAL A 32 -2.32 5.18 -9.41
CA VAL A 32 -1.06 4.72 -8.78
C VAL A 32 0.10 4.79 -9.78
N MET A 33 -0.11 4.38 -11.04
CA MET A 33 0.93 4.50 -12.07
C MET A 33 1.29 5.95 -12.35
N LEU A 34 0.30 6.83 -12.45
CA LEU A 34 0.51 8.26 -12.63
C LEU A 34 1.26 8.87 -11.44
N ASN A 35 0.91 8.46 -10.22
CA ASN A 35 1.61 8.88 -9.00
C ASN A 35 3.10 8.52 -9.07
N ASN A 36 3.46 7.28 -9.44
CA ASN A 36 4.85 6.85 -9.54
C ASN A 36 5.66 7.69 -10.56
N ILE A 37 5.01 8.11 -11.65
CA ILE A 37 5.63 8.99 -12.66
C ILE A 37 5.86 10.39 -12.05
N ILE A 38 4.84 10.96 -11.41
CA ILE A 38 4.90 12.29 -10.82
C ILE A 38 5.93 12.34 -9.68
N ASP A 39 5.96 11.34 -8.80
CA ASP A 39 6.95 11.21 -7.74
C ASP A 39 8.38 11.17 -8.31
N SER A 40 8.60 10.39 -9.38
CA SER A 40 9.90 10.35 -10.07
C SER A 40 10.29 11.72 -10.66
N VAL A 41 9.33 12.50 -11.17
CA VAL A 41 9.58 13.86 -11.69
C VAL A 41 9.98 14.80 -10.56
N TRP A 42 9.29 14.76 -9.41
CA TRP A 42 9.65 15.57 -8.24
C TRP A 42 11.05 15.24 -7.74
N VAL A 43 11.38 13.97 -7.61
CA VAL A 43 12.72 13.56 -7.14
C VAL A 43 13.81 13.87 -8.15
N ALA A 44 13.55 13.75 -9.46
CA ALA A 44 14.50 14.13 -10.50
C ALA A 44 14.93 15.59 -10.40
N GLY A 45 14.06 16.47 -9.89
CA GLY A 45 14.38 17.88 -9.61
C GLY A 45 15.41 18.08 -8.50
N LEU A 46 15.71 17.06 -7.66
CA LEU A 46 16.76 17.10 -6.64
C LEU A 46 18.16 16.75 -7.20
N GLY A 47 18.22 16.17 -8.40
CA GLY A 47 19.47 15.77 -9.06
C GLY A 47 19.57 14.26 -9.34
N SER A 48 20.71 13.86 -9.93
CA SER A 48 20.96 12.46 -10.33
C SER A 48 21.13 11.50 -9.15
N ASP A 49 21.81 11.94 -8.10
CA ASP A 49 22.17 11.09 -6.96
C ASP A 49 20.94 10.70 -6.11
N PRO A 50 20.02 11.63 -5.76
CA PRO A 50 18.74 11.29 -5.15
C PRO A 50 17.90 10.33 -6.01
N LEU A 51 17.87 10.53 -7.32
CA LEU A 51 17.13 9.64 -8.23
C LEU A 51 17.76 8.25 -8.28
N ALA A 52 19.09 8.15 -8.31
CA ALA A 52 19.80 6.88 -8.24
C ALA A 52 19.53 6.16 -6.92
N ALA A 53 19.46 6.88 -5.80
CA ALA A 53 19.16 6.32 -4.49
C ALA A 53 17.79 5.65 -4.44
N ILE A 54 16.74 6.25 -5.04
CA ILE A 54 15.44 5.60 -5.17
C ILE A 54 15.56 4.31 -5.97
N GLY A 55 16.36 4.29 -7.04
CA GLY A 55 16.60 3.10 -7.84
C GLY A 55 17.12 1.92 -7.00
N TYR A 56 18.02 2.17 -6.05
CA TYR A 56 18.53 1.14 -5.13
C TYR A 56 17.51 0.71 -4.06
N ILE A 57 16.65 1.61 -3.60
CA ILE A 57 15.61 1.28 -2.59
C ILE A 57 14.41 0.59 -3.22
N THR A 58 14.10 0.85 -4.49
CA THR A 58 12.92 0.30 -5.18
C THR A 58 12.81 -1.22 -5.09
N PRO A 59 13.86 -2.05 -5.30
CA PRO A 59 13.75 -3.50 -5.15
C PRO A 59 13.32 -3.94 -3.75
N LEU A 60 13.81 -3.28 -2.70
CA LEU A 60 13.43 -3.56 -1.31
C LEU A 60 11.97 -3.19 -1.05
N PHE A 61 11.54 -2.06 -1.57
CA PHE A 61 10.15 -1.62 -1.54
C PHE A 61 9.23 -2.60 -2.28
N MET A 62 9.63 -3.13 -3.43
CA MET A 62 8.87 -4.12 -4.20
C MET A 62 8.69 -5.44 -3.43
N ILE A 63 9.69 -5.88 -2.66
CA ILE A 63 9.56 -7.05 -1.77
C ILE A 63 8.48 -6.78 -0.72
N LEU A 64 8.50 -5.60 -0.10
CA LEU A 64 7.54 -5.19 0.92
C LEU A 64 6.11 -5.18 0.37
N VAL A 65 5.92 -4.55 -0.79
CA VAL A 65 4.62 -4.51 -1.49
C VAL A 65 4.17 -5.91 -1.90
N GLY A 66 5.09 -6.75 -2.38
CA GLY A 66 4.82 -8.13 -2.77
C GLY A 66 4.32 -8.98 -1.60
N VAL A 67 4.96 -8.86 -0.43
CA VAL A 67 4.54 -9.55 0.80
C VAL A 67 3.15 -9.07 1.24
N GLY A 68 2.92 -7.75 1.28
CA GLY A 68 1.62 -7.18 1.62
C GLY A 68 0.51 -7.69 0.71
N ASN A 69 0.73 -7.69 -0.60
CA ASN A 69 -0.22 -8.20 -1.59
C ASN A 69 -0.45 -9.71 -1.45
N GLY A 70 0.59 -10.50 -1.21
CA GLY A 70 0.49 -11.94 -0.98
C GLY A 70 -0.38 -12.29 0.22
N ILE A 71 -0.15 -11.63 1.36
CA ILE A 71 -0.95 -11.82 2.57
C ILE A 71 -2.39 -11.31 2.35
N GLY A 72 -2.56 -10.17 1.68
CA GLY A 72 -3.87 -9.64 1.33
C GLY A 72 -4.68 -10.56 0.42
N ALA A 73 -4.03 -11.21 -0.55
CA ALA A 73 -4.64 -12.22 -1.41
C ALA A 73 -5.01 -13.49 -0.64
N GLY A 74 -4.15 -13.94 0.28
CA GLY A 74 -4.42 -15.06 1.19
C GLY A 74 -5.62 -14.78 2.10
N ALA A 75 -5.67 -13.61 2.74
CA ALA A 75 -6.79 -13.16 3.55
C ALA A 75 -8.09 -13.13 2.74
N ASN A 76 -8.05 -12.54 1.54
CA ASN A 76 -9.19 -12.51 0.62
C ASN A 76 -9.71 -13.92 0.33
N SER A 77 -8.83 -14.84 -0.05
CA SER A 77 -9.19 -16.22 -0.38
C SER A 77 -9.82 -16.96 0.81
N LEU A 78 -9.21 -16.88 1.99
CA LEU A 78 -9.68 -17.56 3.19
C LEU A 78 -11.04 -17.02 3.65
N ILE A 79 -11.17 -15.70 3.77
CA ILE A 79 -12.39 -15.04 4.25
C ILE A 79 -13.55 -15.29 3.27
N SER A 80 -13.32 -15.18 1.95
CA SER A 80 -14.32 -15.46 0.93
C SER A 80 -14.89 -16.88 1.04
N ARG A 81 -14.05 -17.87 1.38
CA ARG A 81 -14.49 -19.27 1.58
C ARG A 81 -15.41 -19.39 2.78
N PHE A 82 -15.09 -18.77 3.92
CA PHE A 82 -15.96 -18.75 5.10
C PHE A 82 -17.27 -18.04 4.83
N ILE A 83 -17.24 -16.90 4.11
CA ILE A 83 -18.45 -16.19 3.69
C ILE A 83 -19.31 -17.08 2.77
N GLY A 84 -18.69 -17.77 1.81
CA GLY A 84 -19.39 -18.72 0.91
C GLY A 84 -20.01 -19.90 1.66
N ALA A 85 -19.34 -20.40 2.69
CA ALA A 85 -19.85 -21.44 3.58
C ALA A 85 -20.88 -20.94 4.60
N LYS A 86 -21.18 -19.62 4.64
CA LYS A 86 -22.06 -18.98 5.64
C LYS A 86 -21.52 -19.12 7.08
N ASP A 87 -20.24 -19.38 7.25
CA ASP A 87 -19.57 -19.45 8.55
C ASP A 87 -19.06 -18.06 8.95
N LYS A 88 -19.94 -17.31 9.62
CA LYS A 88 -19.60 -15.96 10.11
C LYS A 88 -18.47 -15.99 11.13
N LYS A 89 -18.46 -16.97 12.05
CA LYS A 89 -17.43 -17.07 13.09
C LYS A 89 -16.05 -17.31 12.47
N GLY A 90 -15.96 -18.19 11.48
CA GLY A 90 -14.74 -18.43 10.73
C GLY A 90 -14.26 -17.19 9.98
N ALA A 91 -15.16 -16.45 9.34
CA ALA A 91 -14.84 -15.21 8.63
C ALA A 91 -14.33 -14.12 9.58
N ASP A 92 -14.99 -13.89 10.72
CA ASP A 92 -14.60 -12.90 11.73
C ASP A 92 -13.23 -13.27 12.34
N SER A 93 -13.02 -14.56 12.65
CA SER A 93 -11.74 -15.07 13.16
C SER A 93 -10.61 -14.89 12.15
N ALA A 94 -10.82 -15.25 10.87
CA ALA A 94 -9.82 -15.08 9.81
C ALA A 94 -9.48 -13.60 9.59
N THR A 95 -10.46 -12.71 9.67
CA THR A 95 -10.27 -11.27 9.58
C THR A 95 -9.38 -10.76 10.73
N ALA A 96 -9.70 -11.13 11.97
CA ALA A 96 -8.91 -10.73 13.14
C ALA A 96 -7.46 -11.23 13.06
N HIS A 97 -7.25 -12.49 12.69
CA HIS A 97 -5.90 -13.04 12.51
C HIS A 97 -5.14 -12.35 11.38
N SER A 98 -5.80 -12.01 10.28
CA SER A 98 -5.16 -11.27 9.18
C SER A 98 -4.71 -9.87 9.60
N LEU A 99 -5.49 -9.18 10.43
CA LEU A 99 -5.13 -7.86 10.97
C LEU A 99 -3.95 -7.97 11.96
N ILE A 100 -3.98 -8.93 12.87
CA ILE A 100 -2.86 -9.17 13.80
C ILE A 100 -1.59 -9.49 13.02
N LEU A 101 -1.70 -10.40 12.05
CA LEU A 101 -0.57 -10.77 11.19
C LEU A 101 -0.02 -9.57 10.42
N SER A 102 -0.89 -8.66 9.94
CA SER A 102 -0.46 -7.44 9.24
C SER A 102 0.41 -6.53 10.12
N ILE A 103 0.08 -6.42 11.40
CA ILE A 103 0.85 -5.62 12.37
C ILE A 103 2.21 -6.29 12.65
N ILE A 104 2.20 -7.60 12.92
CA ILE A 104 3.43 -8.35 13.19
C ILE A 104 4.39 -8.29 12.00
N ILE A 105 3.88 -8.50 10.80
CA ILE A 105 4.67 -8.48 9.57
C ILE A 105 5.20 -7.07 9.29
N SER A 106 4.39 -6.02 9.45
CA SER A 106 4.85 -4.65 9.21
C SER A 106 5.95 -4.22 10.18
N ILE A 107 5.84 -4.58 11.46
CA ILE A 107 6.90 -4.33 12.45
C ILE A 107 8.14 -5.17 12.13
N GLY A 108 7.96 -6.45 11.81
CA GLY A 108 9.06 -7.35 11.45
C GLY A 108 9.86 -6.84 10.24
N PHE A 109 9.18 -6.43 9.18
CA PHE A 109 9.84 -5.85 7.98
C PHE A 109 10.46 -4.48 8.25
N MET A 110 9.82 -3.63 9.05
CA MET A 110 10.41 -2.36 9.47
C MET A 110 11.76 -2.58 10.15
N VAL A 111 11.79 -3.43 11.18
CA VAL A 111 13.03 -3.74 11.93
C VAL A 111 14.06 -4.42 11.02
N LEU A 112 13.64 -5.41 10.24
CA LEU A 112 14.52 -6.14 9.34
C LEU A 112 15.19 -5.19 8.33
N PHE A 113 14.40 -4.42 7.57
CA PHE A 113 14.94 -3.57 6.51
C PHE A 113 15.82 -2.45 7.06
N ILE A 114 15.47 -1.85 8.20
CA ILE A 114 16.34 -0.85 8.83
C ILE A 114 17.66 -1.50 9.27
N ALA A 115 17.63 -2.70 9.83
CA ALA A 115 18.83 -3.39 10.30
C ALA A 115 19.77 -3.83 9.16
N ILE A 116 19.21 -4.30 8.03
CA ILE A 116 20.01 -4.79 6.89
C ILE A 116 20.27 -3.72 5.82
N LEU A 117 19.72 -2.52 5.95
CA LEU A 117 19.77 -1.49 4.91
C LEU A 117 21.20 -1.17 4.49
N ASP A 118 22.07 -0.87 5.43
CA ASP A 118 23.48 -0.52 5.17
C ASP A 118 24.28 -1.65 4.49
N PRO A 119 24.29 -2.88 5.02
CA PRO A 119 25.02 -3.97 4.36
C PRO A 119 24.45 -4.33 3.00
N ILE A 120 23.13 -4.33 2.81
CA ILE A 120 22.54 -4.70 1.52
C ILE A 120 22.82 -3.66 0.45
N LEU A 121 22.78 -2.36 0.78
CA LEU A 121 23.11 -1.26 -0.14
C LEU A 121 24.59 -1.30 -0.57
N LYS A 122 25.49 -1.65 0.34
CA LYS A 122 26.91 -1.84 0.00
C LYS A 122 27.13 -3.01 -0.95
N ILE A 123 26.43 -4.14 -0.74
CA ILE A 123 26.48 -5.31 -1.63
C ILE A 123 25.90 -4.95 -3.02
N MET A 124 24.87 -4.12 -3.07
CA MET A 124 24.27 -3.65 -4.32
C MET A 124 25.12 -2.61 -5.07
N GLY A 125 26.24 -2.16 -4.48
CA GLY A 125 27.13 -1.19 -5.11
C GLY A 125 26.70 0.27 -4.97
N ALA A 126 25.83 0.61 -4.02
CA ALA A 126 25.28 1.95 -3.79
C ALA A 126 26.25 2.87 -3.01
N SER A 127 27.56 2.59 -3.00
CA SER A 127 28.54 3.28 -2.14
C SER A 127 28.59 4.79 -2.35
N GLU A 128 28.43 5.27 -3.59
CA GLU A 128 28.49 6.69 -3.94
C GLU A 128 27.26 7.46 -3.46
N VAL A 129 26.10 6.82 -3.45
CA VAL A 129 24.80 7.42 -3.06
C VAL A 129 24.25 6.88 -1.74
N LEU A 130 25.10 6.22 -0.94
CA LEU A 130 24.71 5.52 0.28
C LEU A 130 23.97 6.43 1.28
N ASN A 131 24.41 7.68 1.42
CA ASN A 131 23.77 8.63 2.33
C ASN A 131 22.34 8.96 1.89
N TYR A 132 22.11 9.20 0.60
CA TYR A 132 20.78 9.43 0.04
C TYR A 132 19.89 8.19 0.18
N CYS A 133 20.45 6.99 -0.06
CA CYS A 133 19.72 5.74 0.14
C CYS A 133 19.27 5.56 1.60
N LYS A 134 20.12 5.90 2.57
CA LYS A 134 19.81 5.83 4.00
C LYS A 134 18.78 6.88 4.39
N GLU A 135 18.94 8.11 3.93
CA GLU A 135 18.01 9.20 4.18
C GLU A 135 16.59 8.83 3.73
N TYR A 136 16.45 8.33 2.51
CA TYR A 136 15.18 7.91 1.96
C TYR A 136 14.67 6.60 2.58
N GLY A 137 15.52 5.57 2.60
CA GLY A 137 15.14 4.20 2.97
C GLY A 137 14.76 4.08 4.44
N VAL A 138 15.47 4.71 5.37
CA VAL A 138 15.12 4.66 6.80
C VAL A 138 13.74 5.27 7.03
N VAL A 139 13.48 6.44 6.46
CA VAL A 139 12.19 7.11 6.59
C VAL A 139 11.08 6.24 5.98
N LEU A 140 11.29 5.75 4.75
CA LEU A 140 10.31 4.89 4.07
C LEU A 140 9.98 3.63 4.88
N PHE A 141 11.00 2.95 5.44
CA PHE A 141 10.79 1.71 6.18
C PHE A 141 10.17 1.93 7.57
N ILE A 142 10.35 3.08 8.21
CA ILE A 142 9.59 3.44 9.42
C ILE A 142 8.09 3.46 9.12
N TRP A 143 7.68 3.88 7.93
CA TRP A 143 6.28 3.92 7.50
C TRP A 143 5.75 2.60 6.92
N THR A 144 6.48 1.49 7.06
CA THR A 144 6.09 0.16 6.53
C THR A 144 4.66 -0.23 6.92
N PHE A 145 4.20 0.12 8.13
CA PHE A 145 2.85 -0.18 8.59
C PHE A 145 1.76 0.50 7.76
N SER A 146 1.99 1.74 7.32
CA SER A 146 1.06 2.48 6.45
C SER A 146 1.05 1.98 5.01
N LEU A 147 1.99 1.11 4.64
CA LEU A 147 2.11 0.52 3.31
C LEU A 147 1.55 -0.91 3.28
N ILE A 148 1.86 -1.74 4.29
CA ILE A 148 1.44 -3.15 4.34
C ILE A 148 -0.01 -3.31 4.81
N ILE A 149 -0.39 -2.68 5.92
CA ILE A 149 -1.70 -2.89 6.53
C ILE A 149 -2.85 -2.56 5.57
N PRO A 150 -2.81 -1.43 4.80
CA PRO A 150 -3.88 -1.13 3.83
C PRO A 150 -4.06 -2.17 2.75
N THR A 151 -2.99 -2.84 2.30
CA THR A 151 -3.09 -3.88 1.27
C THR A 151 -3.85 -5.11 1.78
N ILE A 152 -3.64 -5.47 3.05
CA ILE A 152 -4.31 -6.60 3.71
C ILE A 152 -5.78 -6.25 3.99
N ILE A 153 -6.07 -5.06 4.51
CA ILE A 153 -7.44 -4.57 4.71
C ILE A 153 -8.19 -4.50 3.37
N GLY A 154 -7.53 -4.06 2.31
CA GLY A 154 -8.07 -4.10 0.95
C GLY A 154 -8.42 -5.52 0.50
N GLY A 155 -7.62 -6.53 0.90
CA GLY A 155 -7.92 -7.96 0.73
C GLY A 155 -9.19 -8.38 1.46
N ILE A 156 -9.38 -7.94 2.70
CA ILE A 156 -10.59 -8.21 3.51
C ILE A 156 -11.83 -7.60 2.84
N PHE A 157 -11.78 -6.34 2.41
CA PHE A 157 -12.90 -5.71 1.72
C PHE A 157 -13.24 -6.41 0.40
N ARG A 158 -12.24 -6.88 -0.36
CA ARG A 158 -12.46 -7.68 -1.57
C ARG A 158 -13.16 -9.01 -1.25
N ALA A 159 -12.82 -9.66 -0.14
CA ALA A 159 -13.47 -10.89 0.30
C ALA A 159 -14.96 -10.68 0.60
N GLU A 160 -15.35 -9.52 1.10
CA GLU A 160 -16.71 -9.11 1.36
C GLU A 160 -17.45 -8.63 0.09
N GLY A 161 -16.76 -8.58 -1.06
CA GLY A 161 -17.31 -8.07 -2.32
C GLY A 161 -17.35 -6.54 -2.41
N ASP A 162 -16.75 -5.81 -1.45
CA ASP A 162 -16.72 -4.36 -1.44
C ASP A 162 -15.45 -3.83 -2.11
N VAL A 163 -15.44 -3.89 -3.44
CA VAL A 163 -14.30 -3.44 -4.26
C VAL A 163 -14.07 -1.93 -4.12
N ASN A 164 -15.11 -1.14 -3.92
CA ASN A 164 -14.96 0.31 -3.78
C ASN A 164 -14.18 0.66 -2.52
N ARG A 165 -14.47 0.03 -1.38
CA ARG A 165 -13.72 0.21 -0.13
C ARG A 165 -12.30 -0.36 -0.21
N ALA A 166 -12.06 -1.32 -1.09
CA ALA A 166 -10.72 -1.85 -1.33
C ALA A 166 -9.87 -0.93 -2.21
N THR A 167 -10.47 -0.19 -3.17
CA THR A 167 -9.74 0.56 -4.20
C THR A 167 -9.70 2.07 -3.97
N LEU A 168 -10.76 2.66 -3.40
CA LEU A 168 -10.80 4.10 -3.17
C LEU A 168 -9.66 4.62 -2.27
N PRO A 169 -9.23 3.91 -1.19
CA PRO A 169 -8.07 4.33 -0.41
C PRO A 169 -6.78 4.38 -1.23
N LEU A 170 -6.59 3.50 -2.22
CA LEU A 170 -5.44 3.54 -3.12
C LEU A 170 -5.42 4.84 -3.94
N ALA A 171 -6.59 5.23 -4.48
CA ALA A 171 -6.72 6.46 -5.22
C ALA A 171 -6.47 7.70 -4.34
N VAL A 172 -7.04 7.70 -3.12
CA VAL A 172 -6.84 8.79 -2.14
C VAL A 172 -5.37 8.90 -1.74
N THR A 173 -4.71 7.76 -1.46
CA THR A 173 -3.27 7.73 -1.16
C THR A 173 -2.44 8.28 -2.30
N ALA A 174 -2.72 7.89 -3.55
CA ALA A 174 -2.01 8.39 -4.72
C ALA A 174 -2.16 9.91 -4.88
N ILE A 175 -3.38 10.42 -4.79
CA ILE A 175 -3.64 11.86 -4.89
C ILE A 175 -2.99 12.62 -3.73
N ALA A 176 -3.10 12.11 -2.51
CA ALA A 176 -2.47 12.72 -1.34
C ALA A 176 -0.94 12.79 -1.50
N ASN A 177 -0.31 11.72 -1.96
CA ASN A 177 1.13 11.69 -2.19
C ASN A 177 1.55 12.70 -3.25
N MET A 178 0.87 12.78 -4.42
CA MET A 178 1.14 13.79 -5.46
C MET A 178 1.13 15.23 -4.93
N ILE A 179 0.26 15.51 -3.95
CA ILE A 179 0.15 16.86 -3.33
C ILE A 179 1.21 17.04 -2.26
N LEU A 180 1.50 16.02 -1.46
CA LEU A 180 2.42 16.09 -0.33
C LEU A 180 3.88 16.12 -0.79
N ASP A 181 4.23 15.45 -1.90
CA ASP A 181 5.60 15.41 -2.41
C ASP A 181 6.22 16.80 -2.59
N PRO A 182 5.66 17.73 -3.38
CA PRO A 182 6.27 19.05 -3.55
C PRO A 182 6.31 19.85 -2.25
N ILE A 183 5.36 19.64 -1.34
CA ILE A 183 5.33 20.33 -0.05
C ILE A 183 6.47 19.88 0.83
N PHE A 184 6.69 18.57 0.96
CA PHE A 184 7.76 18.04 1.83
C PHE A 184 9.13 18.17 1.18
N ILE A 185 9.24 17.89 -0.13
CA ILE A 185 10.52 17.93 -0.85
C ILE A 185 11.05 19.37 -0.90
N TYR A 186 10.25 20.30 -1.39
CA TYR A 186 10.68 21.66 -1.69
C TYR A 186 10.17 22.68 -0.67
N GLY A 187 8.89 22.61 -0.28
CA GLY A 187 8.27 23.58 0.63
C GLY A 187 8.87 23.55 2.03
N LEU A 188 9.14 22.35 2.56
CA LEU A 188 9.79 22.13 3.87
C LEU A 188 11.29 21.87 3.76
N ASN A 189 11.87 21.92 2.54
CA ASN A 189 13.30 21.67 2.27
C ASN A 189 13.81 20.35 2.84
N GLN A 190 12.97 19.30 2.89
CA GLN A 190 13.34 17.98 3.41
C GLN A 190 13.97 17.07 2.35
N GLY A 191 14.08 17.55 1.10
CA GLY A 191 14.74 16.80 0.05
C GLY A 191 14.18 15.39 -0.14
N LEU A 192 15.06 14.41 -0.24
CA LEU A 192 14.70 13.02 -0.50
C LEU A 192 13.94 12.37 0.68
N ALA A 193 14.28 12.72 1.93
CA ALA A 193 13.52 12.28 3.11
C ALA A 193 12.06 12.77 3.06
N GLY A 194 11.84 13.97 2.49
CA GLY A 194 10.51 14.53 2.28
C GLY A 194 9.64 13.67 1.38
N ALA A 195 10.17 13.11 0.29
CA ALA A 195 9.46 12.17 -0.58
C ALA A 195 9.02 10.90 0.18
N ALA A 196 9.92 10.32 1.01
CA ALA A 196 9.59 9.17 1.84
C ALA A 196 8.51 9.48 2.89
N LEU A 197 8.57 10.67 3.52
CA LEU A 197 7.55 11.14 4.46
C LEU A 197 6.20 11.34 3.78
N ALA A 198 6.17 11.96 2.61
CA ALA A 198 4.95 12.16 1.83
C ALA A 198 4.27 10.81 1.51
N THR A 199 5.07 9.82 1.06
CA THR A 199 4.59 8.44 0.81
C THR A 199 4.01 7.81 2.07
N GLY A 200 4.70 7.92 3.21
CA GLY A 200 4.26 7.37 4.49
C GLY A 200 2.97 8.01 5.00
N ILE A 201 2.89 9.34 4.96
CA ILE A 201 1.71 10.09 5.40
C ILE A 201 0.52 9.85 4.47
N ALA A 202 0.74 9.82 3.16
CA ALA A 202 -0.31 9.47 2.20
C ALA A 202 -0.86 8.06 2.45
N GLY A 203 0.02 7.08 2.71
CA GLY A 203 -0.36 5.74 3.12
C GLY A 203 -1.16 5.72 4.43
N LEU A 204 -0.78 6.55 5.41
CA LEU A 204 -1.51 6.69 6.67
C LEU A 204 -2.92 7.24 6.46
N ILE A 205 -3.10 8.21 5.56
CA ILE A 205 -4.43 8.75 5.20
C ILE A 205 -5.32 7.61 4.66
N GLY A 206 -4.80 6.80 3.72
CA GLY A 206 -5.52 5.64 3.19
C GLY A 206 -5.84 4.60 4.26
N LEU A 207 -4.91 4.33 5.18
CA LEU A 207 -5.09 3.43 6.32
C LEU A 207 -6.19 3.91 7.26
N LEU A 208 -6.16 5.18 7.65
CA LEU A 208 -7.16 5.77 8.55
C LEU A 208 -8.57 5.72 7.92
N MET A 209 -8.67 5.97 6.61
CA MET A 209 -9.93 5.84 5.88
C MET A 209 -10.46 4.39 5.90
N GLN A 210 -9.60 3.39 5.74
CA GLN A 210 -10.00 1.98 5.83
C GLN A 210 -10.41 1.59 7.24
N ILE A 211 -9.67 2.04 8.27
CA ILE A 211 -9.99 1.80 9.67
C ILE A 211 -11.36 2.42 9.99
N TYR A 212 -11.60 3.67 9.59
CA TYR A 212 -12.89 4.33 9.76
C TYR A 212 -14.04 3.47 9.20
N TRP A 213 -13.87 2.89 8.01
CA TRP A 213 -14.91 2.05 7.41
C TRP A 213 -15.11 0.70 8.09
N ILE A 214 -14.10 0.17 8.76
CA ILE A 214 -14.26 -1.03 9.59
C ILE A 214 -15.14 -0.72 10.82
N TYR A 215 -14.93 0.44 11.45
CA TYR A 215 -15.68 0.83 12.66
C TYR A 215 -17.11 1.30 12.38
N VAL A 216 -17.36 1.95 11.24
CA VAL A 216 -18.69 2.52 10.89
C VAL A 216 -19.60 1.48 10.23
N LYS A 217 -19.15 0.25 10.05
CA LYS A 217 -19.92 -0.85 9.48
C LYS A 217 -20.77 -1.54 10.54
#